data_1f060eb11730627cccee3c28b21b9159
#
_entry.id   1f060eb11730627cccee3c28b21b9159
#
_cell.length_a   1.000
_cell.length_b   1.000
_cell.length_c   1.000
_cell.angle_alpha   90.00
_cell.angle_beta   90.00
_cell.angle_gamma   90.00
#
_symmetry.space_group_name_H-M   'P 1'
#
loop_
_entity.id
_entity.type
_entity.pdbx_description
1 polymer ?
#
loop_
_entity_poly.entity_id
_entity_poly.type
_entity_poly.pdbx_seq_one_letter_code
_entity_poly.pdbx_strand_id
1 'polypeptide(L)'
;VICGEKLAGSSTHWGAAINTKESIDAVLALKTWAVVGLSNNPERAAFGVAKLLQDKGHQIIPVYPRAEVVHGQVGYATLAQIPVSVDVVDCFVNSSLVGKIVDEAIAIGAKAVWLQLDVIDNEAIKRAQEAGLLTVMDRCPAIEYRARA
;
A
#
# COMPACT_ATOMS: atom_id res chain seq x y z
N VAL A 1 15.64 11.11 21.86
CA VAL A 1 14.93 11.14 21.80
C VAL A 1 14.81 11.33 21.35
N ILE A 2 15.26 11.35 21.63
CA ILE A 2 14.72 11.33 21.40
C ILE A 2 14.51 11.53 20.91
N CYS A 3 15.15 11.39 21.32
CA CYS A 3 14.63 11.38 21.11
C CYS A 3 14.65 11.50 20.61
N GLY A 4 15.31 11.32 20.93
CA GLY A 4 14.99 11.06 20.73
C GLY A 4 15.22 11.22 20.22
N GLU A 5 15.49 11.02 20.17
CA GLU A 5 15.27 10.88 19.95
C GLU A 5 15.18 10.75 19.35
N LYS A 6 15.88 10.57 19.53
CA LYS A 6 15.54 10.22 19.20
C LYS A 6 15.56 10.18 18.76
N LEU A 7 16.46 10.01 18.97
CA LEU A 7 16.04 9.73 18.75
C LEU A 7 16.02 9.87 18.17
N ALA A 8 16.80 9.86 18.50
CA ALA A 8 16.26 9.73 18.26
C ALA A 8 16.22 9.62 17.64
N GLY A 9 16.80 9.41 17.59
CA GLY A 9 16.28 9.06 17.42
C GLY A 9 16.28 8.71 16.90
N SER A 10 16.51 8.36 16.93
CA SER A 10 16.08 7.94 16.81
C SER A 10 15.73 7.53 16.49
N SER A 11 15.66 7.30 16.58
CA SER A 11 15.00 7.01 16.46
C SER A 11 14.64 6.34 15.79
N THR A 12 14.81 6.47 15.69
CA THR A 12 14.45 5.43 15.23
C THR A 12 13.12 5.08 14.67
N HIS A 13 12.91 5.07 13.47
CA HIS A 13 11.63 5.06 12.90
C HIS A 13 11.01 3.72 12.71
N TRP A 14 11.75 2.73 12.30
CA TRP A 14 11.23 1.40 12.05
C TRP A 14 10.78 0.71 13.34
N GLY A 15 11.00 1.25 14.45
CA GLY A 15 10.45 0.80 15.71
C GLY A 15 9.16 1.52 16.10
N ALA A 16 8.69 2.45 15.26
CA ALA A 16 7.51 3.22 15.55
C ALA A 16 6.23 2.37 15.49
N ALA A 17 5.20 2.82 16.21
CA ALA A 17 3.91 2.14 16.20
C ALA A 17 3.33 2.13 14.78
N ILE A 18 2.89 0.96 14.35
CA ILE A 18 2.27 0.76 13.05
C ILE A 18 0.74 0.77 13.21
N ASN A 19 0.03 1.15 12.15
CA ASN A 19 -1.43 1.11 12.11
C ASN A 19 -2.12 2.01 13.12
N THR A 20 -1.48 3.12 13.49
CA THR A 20 -2.16 4.13 14.30
C THR A 20 -3.22 4.82 13.43
N LYS A 21 -4.24 5.40 14.07
CA LYS A 21 -5.26 6.15 13.33
C LYS A 21 -4.62 7.23 12.48
N GLU A 22 -3.64 7.95 13.04
CA GLU A 22 -2.93 9.02 12.33
C GLU A 22 -2.18 8.51 11.11
N SER A 23 -1.48 7.38 11.24
CA SER A 23 -0.72 6.83 10.11
C SER A 23 -1.66 6.31 9.01
N ILE A 24 -2.75 5.67 9.38
CA ILE A 24 -3.75 5.19 8.42
C ILE A 24 -4.41 6.38 7.73
N ASP A 25 -4.82 7.41 8.47
CA ASP A 25 -5.41 8.62 7.89
C ASP A 25 -4.47 9.27 6.88
N ALA A 26 -3.17 9.32 7.19
CA ALA A 26 -2.18 9.91 6.28
C ALA A 26 -2.11 9.14 4.96
N VAL A 27 -2.16 7.82 5.00
CA VAL A 27 -2.13 7.00 3.77
C VAL A 27 -3.44 7.12 3.01
N LEU A 28 -4.58 7.11 3.70
CA LEU A 28 -5.89 7.26 3.06
C LEU A 28 -6.05 8.63 2.37
N ALA A 29 -5.28 9.63 2.78
CA ALA A 29 -5.29 10.95 2.15
C ALA A 29 -4.53 10.99 0.83
N LEU A 30 -3.72 9.98 0.51
CA LEU A 30 -2.94 9.94 -0.72
C LEU A 30 -3.81 9.52 -1.89
N LYS A 31 -3.49 10.03 -3.09
CA LYS A 31 -4.43 9.95 -4.22
C LYS A 31 -4.26 8.73 -5.11
N THR A 32 -3.04 8.42 -5.51
CA THR A 32 -2.77 7.43 -6.57
C THR A 32 -2.32 6.11 -5.96
N TRP A 33 -3.15 5.09 -6.12
CA TRP A 33 -2.96 3.78 -5.50
C TRP A 33 -2.73 2.72 -6.58
N ALA A 34 -1.56 2.12 -6.59
CA ALA A 34 -1.31 0.92 -7.40
C ALA A 34 -1.79 -0.28 -6.58
N VAL A 35 -2.74 -1.02 -7.12
CA VAL A 35 -3.35 -2.16 -6.42
C VAL A 35 -2.77 -3.44 -7.01
N VAL A 36 -1.83 -4.03 -6.31
CA VAL A 36 -1.11 -5.24 -6.75
C VAL A 36 -1.94 -6.47 -6.43
N GLY A 37 -2.18 -7.29 -7.44
CA GLY A 37 -3.06 -8.44 -7.34
C GLY A 37 -4.47 -8.17 -7.85
N LEU A 38 -4.71 -7.01 -8.45
CA LEU A 38 -6.04 -6.62 -8.95
C LEU A 38 -6.26 -7.15 -10.36
N SER A 39 -7.21 -8.05 -10.50
CA SER A 39 -7.68 -8.59 -11.78
C SER A 39 -9.18 -8.36 -11.92
N ASN A 40 -9.76 -8.82 -13.03
CA ASN A 40 -11.20 -8.70 -13.27
C ASN A 40 -12.04 -9.78 -12.58
N ASN A 41 -11.47 -10.50 -11.64
CA ASN A 41 -12.23 -11.51 -10.91
C ASN A 41 -13.00 -10.85 -9.75
N PRO A 42 -14.35 -10.73 -9.86
CA PRO A 42 -15.14 -10.07 -8.82
C PRO A 42 -15.20 -10.84 -7.51
N GLU A 43 -14.77 -12.10 -7.49
CA GLU A 43 -14.74 -12.90 -6.27
C GLU A 43 -13.50 -12.61 -5.43
N ARG A 44 -12.50 -11.91 -5.98
CA ARG A 44 -11.29 -11.56 -5.24
C ARG A 44 -11.52 -10.24 -4.51
N ALA A 45 -10.99 -10.17 -3.29
CA ALA A 45 -11.16 -8.97 -2.44
C ALA A 45 -10.68 -7.71 -3.11
N ALA A 46 -9.58 -7.78 -3.88
CA ALA A 46 -9.01 -6.61 -4.55
C ALA A 46 -10.01 -5.91 -5.46
N PHE A 47 -10.88 -6.67 -6.13
CA PHE A 47 -11.85 -6.12 -7.07
C PHE A 47 -12.79 -5.10 -6.39
N GLY A 48 -13.39 -5.52 -5.28
CA GLY A 48 -14.33 -4.65 -4.54
C GLY A 48 -13.64 -3.51 -3.80
N VAL A 49 -12.47 -3.77 -3.22
CA VAL A 49 -11.72 -2.73 -2.51
C VAL A 49 -11.25 -1.65 -3.47
N ALA A 50 -10.76 -2.02 -4.66
CA ALA A 50 -10.34 -1.04 -5.66
C ALA A 50 -11.51 -0.18 -6.13
N LYS A 51 -12.69 -0.78 -6.30
CA LYS A 51 -13.89 -0.02 -6.67
C LYS A 51 -14.27 0.98 -5.59
N LEU A 52 -14.20 0.57 -4.33
CA LEU A 52 -14.48 1.48 -3.22
C LEU A 52 -13.48 2.63 -3.16
N LEU A 53 -12.19 2.35 -3.36
CA LEU A 53 -11.18 3.39 -3.41
C LEU A 53 -11.48 4.38 -4.53
N GLN A 54 -11.85 3.88 -5.71
CA GLN A 54 -12.20 4.73 -6.84
C GLN A 54 -13.44 5.60 -6.51
N ASP A 55 -14.44 5.02 -5.87
CA ASP A 55 -15.65 5.75 -5.46
C ASP A 55 -15.34 6.83 -4.41
N LYS A 56 -14.27 6.65 -3.63
CA LYS A 56 -13.82 7.64 -2.65
C LYS A 56 -12.90 8.71 -3.26
N GLY A 57 -12.66 8.67 -4.56
CA GLY A 57 -11.90 9.70 -5.26
C GLY A 57 -10.43 9.36 -5.51
N HIS A 58 -9.99 8.17 -5.16
CA HIS A 58 -8.62 7.73 -5.46
C HIS A 58 -8.50 7.35 -6.93
N GLN A 59 -7.32 7.60 -7.50
CA GLN A 59 -6.95 6.99 -8.78
C GLN A 59 -6.40 5.62 -8.48
N ILE A 60 -7.00 4.57 -9.06
CA ILE A 60 -6.50 3.22 -8.89
C ILE A 60 -5.78 2.77 -10.17
N ILE A 61 -4.72 2.00 -10.01
CA ILE A 61 -3.94 1.45 -11.11
C ILE A 61 -3.81 -0.05 -10.88
N PRO A 62 -4.46 -0.89 -11.73
CA PRO A 62 -4.36 -2.34 -11.56
C PRO A 62 -2.94 -2.83 -11.87
N VAL A 63 -2.40 -3.71 -11.02
CA VAL A 63 -1.12 -4.37 -11.27
C VAL A 63 -1.33 -5.87 -11.12
N TYR A 64 -1.16 -6.59 -12.23
CA TYR A 64 -1.39 -8.03 -12.28
C TYR A 64 -0.58 -8.61 -13.45
N PRO A 65 -0.02 -9.81 -13.33
CA PRO A 65 0.88 -10.33 -14.38
C PRO A 65 0.32 -10.27 -15.80
N ARG A 66 -1.01 -10.39 -15.97
CA ARG A 66 -1.64 -10.31 -17.31
C ARG A 66 -2.10 -8.91 -17.70
N ALA A 67 -1.85 -7.90 -16.89
CA ALA A 67 -2.10 -6.50 -17.22
C ALA A 67 -3.52 -6.23 -17.75
N GLU A 68 -4.53 -6.51 -16.94
CA GLU A 68 -5.94 -6.34 -17.33
C GLU A 68 -6.43 -4.92 -17.11
N VAL A 69 -7.41 -4.50 -17.92
CA VAL A 69 -8.18 -3.26 -17.64
C VAL A 69 -9.22 -3.61 -16.57
N VAL A 70 -9.21 -2.89 -15.47
CA VAL A 70 -10.14 -3.11 -14.34
C VAL A 70 -10.77 -1.80 -13.94
N HIS A 71 -12.09 -1.79 -13.78
CA HIS A 71 -12.86 -0.59 -13.42
C HIS A 71 -12.55 0.61 -14.33
N GLY A 72 -12.32 0.34 -15.61
CA GLY A 72 -12.02 1.36 -16.61
C GLY A 72 -10.60 1.86 -16.60
N GLN A 73 -9.72 1.28 -15.78
CA GLN A 73 -8.33 1.72 -15.68
C GLN A 73 -7.40 0.73 -16.36
N VAL A 74 -6.44 1.25 -17.11
CA VAL A 74 -5.41 0.44 -17.76
C VAL A 74 -4.52 -0.19 -16.71
N GLY A 75 -4.26 -1.49 -16.84
CA GLY A 75 -3.41 -2.22 -15.92
C GLY A 75 -2.00 -2.43 -16.45
N TYR A 76 -1.11 -2.79 -15.55
CA TYR A 76 0.31 -3.04 -15.85
C TYR A 76 0.74 -4.35 -15.22
N ALA A 77 1.72 -5.02 -15.83
CA ALA A 77 2.22 -6.29 -15.32
C ALA A 77 3.09 -6.09 -14.07
N THR A 78 3.80 -4.96 -13.98
CA THR A 78 4.70 -4.66 -12.87
C THR A 78 4.57 -3.20 -12.47
N LEU A 79 5.00 -2.90 -11.24
CA LEU A 79 5.03 -1.50 -10.76
C LEU A 79 5.94 -0.62 -11.61
N ALA A 80 7.07 -1.16 -12.07
CA ALA A 80 8.05 -0.39 -12.83
C ALA A 80 7.49 0.09 -14.19
N GLN A 81 6.47 -0.55 -14.71
CA GLN A 81 5.88 -0.18 -16.01
C GLN A 81 4.90 0.99 -15.90
N ILE A 82 4.48 1.37 -14.70
CA ILE A 82 3.51 2.43 -14.51
C ILE A 82 4.13 3.78 -14.89
N PRO A 83 3.52 4.53 -15.85
CA PRO A 83 4.14 5.76 -16.36
C PRO A 83 3.91 7.00 -15.50
N VAL A 84 3.15 6.88 -14.41
CA VAL A 84 2.84 8.01 -13.52
C VAL A 84 3.38 7.72 -12.13
N SER A 85 3.50 8.76 -11.30
CA SER A 85 3.93 8.60 -9.91
C SER A 85 2.87 7.86 -9.11
N VAL A 86 3.31 6.90 -8.32
CA VAL A 86 2.44 6.12 -7.44
C VAL A 86 2.63 6.60 -6.01
N ASP A 87 1.53 6.91 -5.33
CA ASP A 87 1.60 7.30 -3.92
C ASP A 87 1.59 6.09 -3.00
N VAL A 88 0.64 5.17 -3.21
CA VAL A 88 0.47 4.00 -2.34
C VAL A 88 0.53 2.72 -3.17
N VAL A 89 1.27 1.74 -2.68
CA VAL A 89 1.26 0.39 -3.24
C VAL A 89 0.45 -0.48 -2.28
N ASP A 90 -0.74 -0.89 -2.72
CA ASP A 90 -1.69 -1.70 -1.94
C ASP A 90 -1.53 -3.16 -2.35
N CYS A 91 -1.19 -4.03 -1.42
CA CYS A 91 -0.70 -5.37 -1.71
C CYS A 91 -1.74 -6.44 -1.38
N PHE A 92 -2.33 -7.01 -2.42
CA PHE A 92 -3.21 -8.18 -2.36
C PHE A 92 -2.47 -9.41 -2.86
N VAL A 93 -1.38 -9.75 -2.20
CA VAL A 93 -0.53 -10.89 -2.58
C VAL A 93 -0.22 -11.71 -1.34
N ASN A 94 0.24 -12.92 -1.54
CA ASN A 94 0.63 -13.80 -0.45
C ASN A 94 1.79 -13.17 0.35
N SER A 95 1.81 -13.38 1.66
CA SER A 95 2.87 -12.85 2.52
C SER A 95 4.27 -13.29 2.07
N SER A 96 4.39 -14.47 1.46
CA SER A 96 5.67 -14.95 0.95
C SER A 96 6.18 -14.16 -0.27
N LEU A 97 5.30 -13.40 -0.93
CA LEU A 97 5.65 -12.62 -2.13
C LEU A 97 5.74 -11.13 -1.87
N VAL A 98 5.15 -10.66 -0.76
CA VAL A 98 4.97 -9.23 -0.54
C VAL A 98 6.28 -8.49 -0.32
N GLY A 99 7.29 -9.15 0.23
CA GLY A 99 8.60 -8.51 0.45
C GLY A 99 9.20 -7.96 -0.83
N LYS A 100 9.11 -8.73 -1.92
CA LYS A 100 9.58 -8.28 -3.23
C LYS A 100 8.79 -7.07 -3.73
N ILE A 101 7.47 -7.08 -3.52
CA ILE A 101 6.61 -5.97 -3.94
C ILE A 101 6.95 -4.70 -3.15
N VAL A 102 7.21 -4.82 -1.86
CA VAL A 102 7.63 -3.70 -1.03
C VAL A 102 8.95 -3.12 -1.55
N ASP A 103 9.90 -3.97 -1.90
CA ASP A 103 11.17 -3.51 -2.46
C ASP A 103 10.97 -2.78 -3.78
N GLU A 104 10.05 -3.25 -4.63
CA GLU A 104 9.71 -2.57 -5.87
C GLU A 104 9.04 -1.22 -5.60
N ALA A 105 8.18 -1.14 -4.57
CA ALA A 105 7.55 0.12 -4.18
C ALA A 105 8.59 1.15 -3.74
N ILE A 106 9.60 0.71 -2.98
CA ILE A 106 10.71 1.58 -2.59
C ILE A 106 11.45 2.07 -3.83
N ALA A 107 11.74 1.16 -4.77
CA ALA A 107 12.50 1.48 -5.97
C ALA A 107 11.81 2.50 -6.88
N ILE A 108 10.48 2.48 -6.96
CA ILE A 108 9.74 3.45 -7.79
C ILE A 108 9.46 4.76 -7.06
N GLY A 109 9.86 4.89 -5.80
CA GLY A 109 9.66 6.12 -5.05
C GLY A 109 8.25 6.31 -4.52
N ALA A 110 7.51 5.24 -4.25
CA ALA A 110 6.19 5.33 -3.64
C ALA A 110 6.27 6.01 -2.27
N LYS A 111 5.19 6.63 -1.84
CA LYS A 111 5.14 7.31 -0.55
C LYS A 111 4.70 6.37 0.57
N ALA A 112 4.01 5.30 0.24
CA ALA A 112 3.45 4.39 1.23
C ALA A 112 3.30 2.98 0.67
N VAL A 113 3.31 1.99 1.56
CA VAL A 113 2.88 0.63 1.26
C VAL A 113 1.75 0.26 2.20
N TRP A 114 0.77 -0.47 1.67
CA TRP A 114 -0.36 -0.96 2.42
C TRP A 114 -0.47 -2.47 2.20
N LEU A 115 -0.26 -3.25 3.25
CA LEU A 115 -0.40 -4.69 3.21
C LEU A 115 -1.80 -5.06 3.71
N GLN A 116 -2.54 -5.78 2.87
CA GLN A 116 -3.94 -6.16 3.10
C GLN A 116 -4.09 -7.09 4.31
N LEU A 117 -5.34 -7.37 4.70
CA LEU A 117 -5.63 -8.32 5.78
C LEU A 117 -4.89 -9.63 5.54
N ASP A 118 -4.25 -10.13 6.58
CA ASP A 118 -3.48 -11.39 6.60
C ASP A 118 -2.22 -11.36 5.73
N VAL A 119 -1.87 -10.22 5.14
CA VAL A 119 -0.60 -10.06 4.42
C VAL A 119 0.39 -9.46 5.42
N ILE A 120 1.33 -10.26 5.87
CA ILE A 120 2.22 -9.88 6.97
C ILE A 120 3.66 -10.18 6.60
N ASP A 121 4.52 -9.15 6.69
CA ASP A 121 5.96 -9.28 6.55
C ASP A 121 6.63 -8.14 7.31
N ASN A 122 7.03 -8.43 8.54
CA ASN A 122 7.62 -7.42 9.42
C ASN A 122 8.95 -6.89 8.90
N GLU A 123 9.75 -7.74 8.26
CA GLU A 123 11.04 -7.32 7.70
C GLU A 123 10.85 -6.36 6.53
N ALA A 124 9.87 -6.63 5.67
CA ALA A 124 9.56 -5.74 4.55
C ALA A 124 9.07 -4.38 5.06
N ILE A 125 8.21 -4.37 6.08
CA ILE A 125 7.74 -3.13 6.69
C ILE A 125 8.89 -2.32 7.26
N LYS A 126 9.84 -2.99 7.93
CA LYS A 126 11.01 -2.33 8.47
C LYS A 126 11.82 -1.66 7.36
N ARG A 127 12.05 -2.37 6.25
CA ARG A 127 12.78 -1.79 5.10
C ARG A 127 12.06 -0.59 4.53
N ALA A 128 10.72 -0.66 4.42
CA ALA A 128 9.94 0.46 3.92
C ALA A 128 10.04 1.67 4.83
N GLN A 129 9.95 1.48 6.14
CA GLN A 129 10.09 2.56 7.11
C GLN A 129 11.48 3.19 7.06
N GLU A 130 12.52 2.38 6.95
CA GLU A 130 13.90 2.86 6.83
C GLU A 130 14.11 3.67 5.55
N ALA A 131 13.36 3.35 4.50
CA ALA A 131 13.39 4.09 3.23
C ALA A 131 12.51 5.34 3.26
N GLY A 132 11.81 5.60 4.36
CA GLY A 132 10.99 6.80 4.52
C GLY A 132 9.54 6.65 4.08
N LEU A 133 9.07 5.44 3.78
CA LEU A 133 7.69 5.23 3.38
C LEU A 133 6.77 5.16 4.61
N LEU A 134 5.54 5.64 4.43
CA LEU A 134 4.47 5.35 5.37
C LEU A 134 4.06 3.88 5.21
N THR A 135 3.68 3.22 6.30
CA THR A 135 3.40 1.79 6.26
C THR A 135 2.12 1.44 7.01
N VAL A 136 1.31 0.57 6.40
CA VAL A 136 0.15 -0.04 7.03
C VAL A 136 0.21 -1.53 6.71
N MET A 137 -0.12 -2.38 7.67
CA MET A 137 -0.03 -3.83 7.51
C MET A 137 -1.22 -4.51 8.17
N ASP A 138 -1.76 -5.55 7.50
CA ASP A 138 -2.85 -6.36 8.03
C ASP A 138 -4.11 -5.51 8.30
N ARG A 139 -4.43 -4.65 7.32
CA ARG A 139 -5.63 -3.80 7.35
C ARG A 139 -6.28 -3.78 5.97
N CYS A 140 -7.56 -3.45 5.93
CA CYS A 140 -8.31 -3.30 4.67
C CYS A 140 -8.79 -1.85 4.54
N PRO A 141 -8.48 -1.15 3.44
CA PRO A 141 -8.93 0.24 3.26
C PRO A 141 -10.45 0.39 3.34
N ALA A 142 -11.20 -0.59 2.83
CA ALA A 142 -12.67 -0.54 2.89
C ALA A 142 -13.17 -0.57 4.33
N ILE A 143 -12.56 -1.38 5.18
CA ILE A 143 -12.92 -1.46 6.60
C ILE A 143 -12.54 -0.14 7.30
N GLU A 144 -11.36 0.39 6.98
CA GLU A 144 -10.90 1.64 7.59
C GLU A 144 -11.79 2.82 7.21
N TYR A 145 -12.24 2.88 5.95
CA TYR A 145 -13.18 3.91 5.52
C TYR A 145 -14.52 3.78 6.24
N ARG A 146 -15.03 2.57 6.40
CA ARG A 146 -16.30 2.38 7.12
C ARG A 146 -16.20 2.81 8.58
N ALA A 147 -15.05 2.57 9.20
CA ALA A 147 -14.83 2.99 10.58
C ALA A 147 -14.78 4.51 10.75
N ARG A 148 -14.55 5.24 9.66
CA ARG A 148 -14.44 6.72 9.64
C ARG A 148 -15.68 7.40 9.07
N ALA A 149 -16.67 6.63 8.69
CA ALA A 149 -17.92 7.18 8.13
C ALA A 149 -18.78 7.87 9.19
#